data_ec66200556df86c735fe3ccd901c4f80
#
_entry.id   ec66200556df86c735fe3ccd901c4f80
#
_cell.length_a   1.000
_cell.length_b   1.000
_cell.length_c   1.000
_cell.angle_alpha   90.00
_cell.angle_beta   90.00
_cell.angle_gamma   90.00
#
_symmetry.space_group_name_H-M   'P 1'
#
loop_
_entity.id
_entity.type
_entity.pdbx_description
1 polymer ?
#
loop_
_entity_poly.entity_id
_entity_poly.type
_entity_poly.pdbx_seq_one_letter_code
_entity_poly.pdbx_strand_id
1 'polypeptide(L)'
;KDLISKLLAAGYVVVAPDYEGLGTPGIHPFLNVKSEAFSITDAVVATRNYLSQRNLLTSKKWVTVGHSQGGHAALGAAQYASRAQLDYKGTVAVAPASNLGSILLNGELKAASASVYEKKAIYAQLDAFTALVVAGIRNTHPDFNYLQVFTESTARIAQGAEGFCYEPLLGDFSATMQVYIATHGETLDGYTRTQPNFMAVPLVKTFLDKDSQPLQVKVTTPIIIYQGLADSTVPKLATDLLISNATTVGTKINSYVTGNWDHGTAMSSNVDNIVADVKTLMPPQ
;
A
#
# COMPACT_ATOMS: atom_id res chain seq x y z
N LYS A 1 -6.41 -4.38 -15.15
CA LYS A 1 -7.56 -4.50 -16.08
C LYS A 1 -8.09 -5.94 -16.14
N ASP A 2 -7.22 -6.95 -16.19
CA ASP A 2 -7.63 -8.35 -16.34
C ASP A 2 -8.53 -8.83 -15.18
N LEU A 3 -8.15 -8.57 -13.92
CA LEU A 3 -8.96 -8.92 -12.75
C LEU A 3 -10.37 -8.31 -12.82
N ILE A 4 -10.47 -7.01 -13.12
CA ILE A 4 -11.77 -6.32 -13.21
C ILE A 4 -12.64 -6.97 -14.29
N SER A 5 -12.08 -7.24 -15.48
CA SER A 5 -12.80 -7.89 -16.58
C SER A 5 -13.32 -9.27 -16.21
N LYS A 6 -12.50 -10.08 -15.50
CA LYS A 6 -12.90 -11.42 -15.05
C LYS A 6 -13.95 -11.39 -13.95
N LEU A 7 -13.88 -10.43 -13.02
CA LEU A 7 -14.92 -10.25 -11.99
C LEU A 7 -16.24 -9.79 -12.61
N LEU A 8 -16.22 -8.85 -13.55
CA LEU A 8 -17.41 -8.45 -14.30
C LEU A 8 -18.02 -9.62 -15.07
N ALA A 9 -17.19 -10.41 -15.78
CA ALA A 9 -17.63 -11.62 -16.48
C ALA A 9 -18.21 -12.69 -15.54
N ALA A 10 -17.79 -12.70 -14.27
CA ALA A 10 -18.33 -13.57 -13.23
C ALA A 10 -19.63 -13.04 -12.60
N GLY A 11 -20.18 -11.91 -13.05
CA GLY A 11 -21.45 -11.35 -12.59
C GLY A 11 -21.33 -10.40 -11.38
N TYR A 12 -20.14 -9.93 -11.04
CA TYR A 12 -19.94 -8.98 -9.95
C TYR A 12 -20.05 -7.53 -10.42
N VAL A 13 -20.58 -6.69 -9.58
CA VAL A 13 -20.37 -5.24 -9.66
C VAL A 13 -18.98 -4.97 -9.05
N VAL A 14 -18.13 -4.29 -9.80
CA VAL A 14 -16.77 -3.93 -9.36
C VAL A 14 -16.73 -2.44 -9.05
N VAL A 15 -16.27 -2.11 -7.84
CA VAL A 15 -16.09 -0.73 -7.36
C VAL A 15 -14.59 -0.52 -7.11
N ALA A 16 -13.98 0.41 -7.83
CA ALA A 16 -12.58 0.76 -7.70
C ALA A 16 -12.50 2.26 -7.37
N PRO A 17 -12.51 2.63 -6.08
CA PRO A 17 -12.46 4.03 -5.68
C PRO A 17 -11.05 4.60 -5.90
N ASP A 18 -10.99 5.86 -6.30
CA ASP A 18 -9.82 6.68 -6.02
C ASP A 18 -9.78 7.00 -4.53
N TYR A 19 -8.59 7.01 -3.95
CA TYR A 19 -8.43 7.37 -2.54
C TYR A 19 -8.48 8.89 -2.36
N GLU A 20 -8.67 9.32 -1.11
CA GLU A 20 -8.61 10.73 -0.72
C GLU A 20 -7.36 11.41 -1.32
N GLY A 21 -7.54 12.58 -1.93
CA GLY A 21 -6.46 13.33 -2.59
C GLY A 21 -6.04 12.83 -3.96
N LEU A 22 -6.55 11.68 -4.44
CA LEU A 22 -6.32 11.21 -5.81
C LEU A 22 -7.51 11.62 -6.69
N GLY A 23 -7.27 12.55 -7.63
CA GLY A 23 -8.32 13.12 -8.49
C GLY A 23 -9.27 14.09 -7.77
N THR A 24 -9.05 14.39 -6.51
CA THR A 24 -9.78 15.36 -5.69
C THR A 24 -8.80 16.33 -5.00
N PRO A 25 -9.25 17.54 -4.59
CA PRO A 25 -8.38 18.45 -3.84
C PRO A 25 -7.89 17.84 -2.53
N GLY A 26 -6.64 18.10 -2.17
CA GLY A 26 -5.99 17.65 -0.94
C GLY A 26 -4.78 16.77 -1.19
N ILE A 27 -4.01 16.51 -0.14
CA ILE A 27 -2.85 15.64 -0.19
C ILE A 27 -3.32 14.20 0.03
N HIS A 28 -2.87 13.26 -0.82
CA HIS A 28 -3.18 11.85 -0.65
C HIS A 28 -2.53 11.28 0.63
N PRO A 29 -3.31 10.78 1.62
CA PRO A 29 -2.77 10.13 2.81
C PRO A 29 -2.29 8.70 2.51
N PHE A 30 -1.22 8.60 1.73
CA PHE A 30 -0.64 7.34 1.24
C PHE A 30 -0.43 6.33 2.36
N LEU A 31 -0.99 5.13 2.21
CA LEU A 31 -0.93 4.04 3.19
C LEU A 31 -1.46 4.40 4.59
N ASN A 32 -2.38 5.35 4.70
CA ASN A 32 -3.16 5.54 5.91
C ASN A 32 -4.35 4.58 5.91
N VAL A 33 -4.29 3.55 6.76
CA VAL A 33 -5.30 2.47 6.83
C VAL A 33 -6.72 3.02 6.93
N LYS A 34 -6.93 4.03 7.78
CA LYS A 34 -8.27 4.58 8.03
C LYS A 34 -8.81 5.32 6.82
N SER A 35 -8.01 6.17 6.19
CA SER A 35 -8.44 6.93 5.01
C SER A 35 -8.76 6.02 3.84
N GLU A 36 -7.88 5.06 3.53
CA GLU A 36 -8.11 4.10 2.45
C GLU A 36 -9.34 3.22 2.70
N ALA A 37 -9.50 2.71 3.93
CA ALA A 37 -10.66 1.93 4.32
C ALA A 37 -11.97 2.72 4.22
N PHE A 38 -11.95 4.01 4.57
CA PHE A 38 -13.12 4.88 4.47
C PHE A 38 -13.48 5.15 3.01
N SER A 39 -12.49 5.40 2.14
CA SER A 39 -12.72 5.52 0.70
C SER A 39 -13.42 4.29 0.12
N ILE A 40 -13.00 3.07 0.53
CA ILE A 40 -13.61 1.82 0.07
C ILE A 40 -15.03 1.65 0.62
N THR A 41 -15.24 1.84 1.94
CA THR A 41 -16.55 1.65 2.56
C THR A 41 -17.58 2.65 2.04
N ASP A 42 -17.19 3.90 1.83
CA ASP A 42 -18.05 4.93 1.27
C ASP A 42 -18.39 4.66 -0.20
N ALA A 43 -17.40 4.23 -1.00
CA ALA A 43 -17.59 3.92 -2.40
C ALA A 43 -18.57 2.75 -2.62
N VAL A 44 -18.49 1.70 -1.81
CA VAL A 44 -19.45 0.56 -1.92
C VAL A 44 -20.86 0.98 -1.56
N VAL A 45 -21.04 1.82 -0.55
CA VAL A 45 -22.36 2.37 -0.17
C VAL A 45 -22.88 3.31 -1.25
N ALA A 46 -22.06 4.23 -1.74
CA ALA A 46 -22.41 5.17 -2.79
C ALA A 46 -22.84 4.45 -4.08
N THR A 47 -22.09 3.43 -4.49
CA THR A 47 -22.40 2.61 -5.67
C THR A 47 -23.76 1.92 -5.52
N ARG A 48 -24.04 1.33 -4.35
CA ARG A 48 -25.35 0.71 -4.10
C ARG A 48 -26.49 1.71 -4.19
N ASN A 49 -26.36 2.88 -3.60
CA ASN A 49 -27.36 3.95 -3.67
C ASN A 49 -27.57 4.40 -5.13
N TYR A 50 -26.50 4.58 -5.88
CA TYR A 50 -26.56 4.96 -7.29
C TYR A 50 -27.30 3.92 -8.15
N LEU A 51 -27.02 2.63 -7.95
CA LEU A 51 -27.68 1.54 -8.68
C LEU A 51 -29.15 1.40 -8.28
N SER A 52 -29.46 1.51 -6.98
CA SER A 52 -30.84 1.47 -6.47
C SER A 52 -31.71 2.57 -7.07
N GLN A 53 -31.20 3.80 -7.20
CA GLN A 53 -31.94 4.90 -7.86
C GLN A 53 -32.23 4.63 -9.33
N ARG A 54 -31.59 3.65 -9.94
CA ARG A 54 -31.81 3.20 -11.33
C ARG A 54 -32.57 1.88 -11.43
N ASN A 55 -33.19 1.44 -10.32
CA ASN A 55 -33.86 0.17 -10.20
C ASN A 55 -33.00 -1.06 -10.51
N LEU A 56 -31.66 -0.91 -10.31
CA LEU A 56 -30.70 -2.00 -10.41
C LEU A 56 -30.42 -2.55 -9.01
N LEU A 57 -30.99 -3.71 -8.72
CA LEU A 57 -30.85 -4.37 -7.42
C LEU A 57 -29.47 -5.05 -7.34
N THR A 58 -28.76 -4.81 -6.24
CA THR A 58 -27.51 -5.50 -5.92
C THR A 58 -27.58 -6.15 -4.55
N SER A 59 -26.88 -7.26 -4.37
CA SER A 59 -26.73 -7.91 -3.08
C SER A 59 -26.16 -6.93 -2.02
N LYS A 60 -26.47 -7.17 -0.76
CA LYS A 60 -25.79 -6.49 0.37
C LYS A 60 -24.39 -7.07 0.65
N LYS A 61 -24.10 -8.24 0.07
CA LYS A 61 -22.79 -8.91 0.25
C LYS A 61 -21.71 -8.17 -0.53
N TRP A 62 -20.53 -8.08 0.06
CA TRP A 62 -19.38 -7.49 -0.58
C TRP A 62 -18.08 -8.09 -0.07
N VAL A 63 -17.05 -8.03 -0.86
CA VAL A 63 -15.67 -8.46 -0.57
C VAL A 63 -14.71 -7.37 -1.00
N THR A 64 -13.48 -7.41 -0.49
CA THR A 64 -12.40 -6.55 -0.96
C THR A 64 -11.30 -7.37 -1.60
N VAL A 65 -10.70 -6.82 -2.66
CA VAL A 65 -9.54 -7.39 -3.36
C VAL A 65 -8.57 -6.27 -3.67
N GLY A 66 -7.29 -6.48 -3.41
CA GLY A 66 -6.29 -5.47 -3.75
C GLY A 66 -4.87 -6.00 -3.78
N HIS A 67 -4.00 -5.26 -4.48
CA HIS A 67 -2.58 -5.55 -4.62
C HIS A 67 -1.76 -4.39 -4.07
N SER A 68 -0.66 -4.65 -3.38
CA SER A 68 0.25 -3.65 -2.85
C SER A 68 -0.46 -2.65 -1.93
N GLN A 69 -0.51 -1.35 -2.24
CA GLN A 69 -1.34 -0.35 -1.55
C GLN A 69 -2.81 -0.78 -1.53
N GLY A 70 -3.33 -1.31 -2.65
CA GLY A 70 -4.69 -1.85 -2.69
C GLY A 70 -4.90 -3.06 -1.77
N GLY A 71 -3.87 -3.90 -1.58
CA GLY A 71 -3.88 -5.00 -0.60
C GLY A 71 -3.94 -4.50 0.84
N HIS A 72 -3.16 -3.46 1.15
CA HIS A 72 -3.21 -2.74 2.42
C HIS A 72 -4.61 -2.14 2.66
N ALA A 73 -5.15 -1.45 1.66
CA ALA A 73 -6.48 -0.86 1.72
C ALA A 73 -7.59 -1.92 1.88
N ALA A 74 -7.47 -3.07 1.21
CA ALA A 74 -8.42 -4.18 1.33
C ALA A 74 -8.43 -4.77 2.75
N LEU A 75 -7.27 -4.91 3.39
CA LEU A 75 -7.16 -5.33 4.79
C LEU A 75 -7.67 -4.25 5.76
N GLY A 76 -7.40 -2.98 5.46
CA GLY A 76 -7.98 -1.85 6.19
C GLY A 76 -9.51 -1.85 6.12
N ALA A 77 -10.08 -2.07 4.94
CA ALA A 77 -11.52 -2.17 4.77
C ALA A 77 -12.14 -3.35 5.55
N ALA A 78 -11.43 -4.49 5.67
CA ALA A 78 -11.85 -5.58 6.54
C ALA A 78 -11.95 -5.15 8.01
N GLN A 79 -11.00 -4.35 8.50
CA GLN A 79 -10.98 -3.80 9.86
C GLN A 79 -12.12 -2.81 10.10
N TYR A 80 -12.53 -2.04 9.10
CA TYR A 80 -13.58 -1.01 9.17
C TYR A 80 -14.88 -1.40 8.46
N ALA A 81 -15.08 -2.69 8.12
CA ALA A 81 -16.20 -3.16 7.30
C ALA A 81 -17.58 -2.81 7.86
N SER A 82 -17.73 -2.77 9.18
CA SER A 82 -18.98 -2.41 9.87
C SER A 82 -19.47 -1.01 9.51
N ARG A 83 -18.58 -0.10 9.09
CA ARG A 83 -18.92 1.26 8.67
C ARG A 83 -19.91 1.27 7.48
N ALA A 84 -19.80 0.32 6.56
CA ALA A 84 -20.69 0.23 5.41
C ALA A 84 -22.10 -0.23 5.76
N GLN A 85 -22.34 -0.84 6.95
CA GLN A 85 -23.59 -1.46 7.36
C GLN A 85 -24.14 -2.46 6.33
N LEU A 86 -23.22 -3.17 5.69
CA LEU A 86 -23.48 -4.20 4.67
C LEU A 86 -22.85 -5.51 5.10
N ASP A 87 -23.16 -6.59 4.39
CA ASP A 87 -22.72 -7.95 4.69
C ASP A 87 -21.33 -8.22 4.07
N TYR A 88 -20.27 -7.87 4.82
CA TYR A 88 -18.88 -8.11 4.41
C TYR A 88 -18.53 -9.59 4.51
N LYS A 89 -17.99 -10.15 3.44
CA LYS A 89 -17.72 -11.59 3.31
C LYS A 89 -16.23 -11.96 3.40
N GLY A 90 -15.33 -11.01 3.28
CA GLY A 90 -13.90 -11.24 3.41
C GLY A 90 -13.04 -10.45 2.44
N THR A 91 -11.74 -10.72 2.47
CA THR A 91 -10.76 -10.01 1.65
C THR A 91 -9.76 -10.98 1.00
N VAL A 92 -9.30 -10.61 -0.20
CA VAL A 92 -8.13 -11.19 -0.86
C VAL A 92 -7.09 -10.09 -1.01
N ALA A 93 -5.98 -10.18 -0.30
CA ALA A 93 -4.89 -9.22 -0.34
C ALA A 93 -3.65 -9.82 -1.00
N VAL A 94 -3.10 -9.13 -1.98
CA VAL A 94 -1.90 -9.58 -2.71
C VAL A 94 -0.76 -8.64 -2.38
N ALA A 95 0.34 -9.18 -1.87
CA ALA A 95 1.53 -8.44 -1.47
C ALA A 95 1.18 -7.14 -0.69
N PRO A 96 0.37 -7.21 0.40
CA PRO A 96 -0.16 -6.03 1.06
C PRO A 96 0.96 -5.22 1.72
N ALA A 97 1.08 -3.94 1.39
CA ALA A 97 2.04 -3.04 2.01
C ALA A 97 1.74 -2.96 3.51
N SER A 98 2.74 -3.29 4.34
CA SER A 98 2.61 -3.31 5.80
C SER A 98 3.98 -3.29 6.43
N ASN A 99 4.06 -3.00 7.74
CA ASN A 99 5.34 -2.95 8.46
C ASN A 99 6.40 -2.10 7.73
N LEU A 100 5.99 -0.90 7.32
CA LEU A 100 6.79 -0.01 6.44
C LEU A 100 8.19 0.27 7.02
N GLY A 101 8.31 0.42 8.33
CA GLY A 101 9.61 0.59 8.99
C GLY A 101 10.56 -0.59 8.72
N SER A 102 10.05 -1.83 8.71
CA SER A 102 10.83 -3.01 8.35
C SER A 102 11.23 -3.02 6.87
N ILE A 103 10.34 -2.57 5.98
CA ILE A 103 10.66 -2.45 4.54
C ILE A 103 11.80 -1.45 4.33
N LEU A 104 11.72 -0.27 4.96
CA LEU A 104 12.75 0.76 4.89
C LEU A 104 14.09 0.25 5.42
N LEU A 105 14.12 -0.36 6.61
CA LEU A 105 15.35 -0.91 7.21
C LEU A 105 15.97 -2.02 6.35
N ASN A 106 15.16 -2.96 5.84
CA ASN A 106 15.66 -4.02 4.97
C ASN A 106 16.21 -3.47 3.64
N GLY A 107 15.58 -2.44 3.10
CA GLY A 107 16.07 -1.75 1.90
C GLY A 107 17.42 -1.10 2.13
N GLU A 108 17.63 -0.41 3.25
CA GLU A 108 18.92 0.18 3.63
C GLU A 108 20.01 -0.90 3.79
N LEU A 109 19.71 -2.01 4.46
CA LEU A 109 20.62 -3.13 4.64
C LEU A 109 21.01 -3.77 3.28
N LYS A 110 20.05 -3.94 2.39
CA LYS A 110 20.29 -4.47 1.05
C LYS A 110 21.15 -3.51 0.22
N ALA A 111 20.88 -2.22 0.29
CA ALA A 111 21.66 -1.21 -0.42
C ALA A 111 23.11 -1.13 0.05
N ALA A 112 23.39 -1.42 1.33
CA ALA A 112 24.74 -1.36 1.89
C ALA A 112 25.74 -2.28 1.16
N SER A 113 25.28 -3.44 0.66
CA SER A 113 26.13 -4.42 -0.06
C SER A 113 25.93 -4.43 -1.58
N ALA A 114 25.07 -3.56 -2.12
CA ALA A 114 24.72 -3.51 -3.52
C ALA A 114 25.77 -2.73 -4.36
N SER A 115 25.85 -3.02 -5.66
CA SER A 115 26.60 -2.19 -6.60
C SER A 115 26.04 -0.76 -6.64
N VAL A 116 26.80 0.21 -7.14
CA VAL A 116 26.39 1.63 -7.14
C VAL A 116 25.04 1.85 -7.84
N TYR A 117 24.78 1.17 -8.96
CA TYR A 117 23.53 1.33 -9.72
C TYR A 117 22.36 0.60 -9.08
N GLU A 118 22.58 -0.56 -8.46
CA GLU A 118 21.57 -1.26 -7.65
C GLU A 118 21.22 -0.44 -6.39
N LYS A 119 22.25 0.08 -5.71
CA LYS A 119 22.11 1.00 -4.57
C LYS A 119 21.28 2.22 -4.94
N LYS A 120 21.56 2.84 -6.09
CA LYS A 120 20.78 3.96 -6.63
C LYS A 120 19.31 3.57 -6.80
N ALA A 121 19.03 2.43 -7.41
CA ALA A 121 17.65 1.97 -7.64
C ALA A 121 16.90 1.74 -6.32
N ILE A 122 17.55 1.07 -5.36
CA ILE A 122 16.97 0.83 -4.02
C ILE A 122 16.71 2.15 -3.31
N TYR A 123 17.68 3.04 -3.26
CA TYR A 123 17.56 4.32 -2.57
C TYR A 123 16.50 5.22 -3.19
N ALA A 124 16.41 5.31 -4.50
CA ALA A 124 15.38 6.09 -5.17
C ALA A 124 13.96 5.57 -4.83
N GLN A 125 13.80 4.24 -4.75
CA GLN A 125 12.54 3.62 -4.34
C GLN A 125 12.20 3.94 -2.88
N LEU A 126 13.15 3.79 -1.96
CA LEU A 126 12.94 4.09 -0.54
C LEU A 126 12.60 5.56 -0.32
N ASP A 127 13.30 6.47 -1.01
CA ASP A 127 13.08 7.91 -0.88
C ASP A 127 11.71 8.31 -1.45
N ALA A 128 11.29 7.75 -2.59
CA ALA A 128 9.97 7.99 -3.16
C ALA A 128 8.85 7.54 -2.21
N PHE A 129 8.95 6.34 -1.63
CA PHE A 129 7.97 5.87 -0.64
C PHE A 129 8.00 6.70 0.64
N THR A 130 9.18 7.08 1.12
CA THR A 130 9.31 7.94 2.31
C THR A 130 8.69 9.32 2.05
N ALA A 131 8.86 9.87 0.85
CA ALA A 131 8.25 11.15 0.47
C ALA A 131 6.71 11.08 0.45
N LEU A 132 6.14 9.99 -0.10
CA LEU A 132 4.70 9.75 -0.09
C LEU A 132 4.15 9.57 1.34
N VAL A 133 4.90 8.89 2.22
CA VAL A 133 4.55 8.78 3.65
C VAL A 133 4.54 10.16 4.32
N VAL A 134 5.55 11.00 4.06
CA VAL A 134 5.59 12.36 4.61
C VAL A 134 4.43 13.20 4.09
N ALA A 135 4.12 13.13 2.80
CA ALA A 135 2.93 13.78 2.24
C ALA A 135 1.65 13.30 2.92
N GLY A 136 1.52 11.98 3.15
CA GLY A 136 0.39 11.41 3.88
C GLY A 136 0.26 11.91 5.32
N ILE A 137 1.36 12.06 6.05
CA ILE A 137 1.38 12.67 7.39
C ILE A 137 0.89 14.13 7.31
N ARG A 138 1.32 14.87 6.29
CA ARG A 138 0.93 16.28 6.09
C ARG A 138 -0.55 16.47 5.75
N ASN A 139 -1.25 15.44 5.27
CA ASN A 139 -2.70 15.50 5.10
C ASN A 139 -3.41 15.89 6.42
N THR A 140 -2.96 15.33 7.54
CA THR A 140 -3.55 15.59 8.88
C THR A 140 -2.71 16.53 9.74
N HIS A 141 -1.45 16.74 9.40
CA HIS A 141 -0.49 17.58 10.12
C HIS A 141 0.23 18.52 9.14
N PRO A 142 -0.45 19.54 8.60
CA PRO A 142 0.07 20.36 7.49
C PRO A 142 1.37 21.12 7.86
N ASP A 143 1.62 21.36 9.15
CA ASP A 143 2.85 22.00 9.64
C ASP A 143 4.05 21.04 9.72
N PHE A 144 3.87 19.75 9.46
CA PHE A 144 4.97 18.78 9.46
C PHE A 144 5.93 19.09 8.32
N ASN A 145 7.22 19.27 8.61
CA ASN A 145 8.20 19.73 7.64
C ASN A 145 9.01 18.56 7.06
N TYR A 146 9.17 18.53 5.74
CA TYR A 146 10.01 17.55 5.04
C TYR A 146 11.45 17.52 5.54
N LEU A 147 12.00 18.64 6.02
CA LEU A 147 13.36 18.70 6.60
C LEU A 147 13.51 17.91 7.91
N GLN A 148 12.42 17.48 8.55
CA GLN A 148 12.49 16.55 9.68
C GLN A 148 12.81 15.12 9.25
N VAL A 149 12.62 14.79 7.96
CA VAL A 149 12.80 13.46 7.39
C VAL A 149 13.90 13.44 6.32
N PHE A 150 13.99 14.47 5.51
CA PHE A 150 14.94 14.57 4.40
C PHE A 150 16.01 15.63 4.66
N THR A 151 17.18 15.46 4.05
CA THR A 151 18.19 16.52 4.00
C THR A 151 17.73 17.65 3.08
N GLU A 152 18.36 18.81 3.15
CA GLU A 152 17.96 19.97 2.35
C GLU A 152 17.94 19.68 0.84
N SER A 153 18.92 18.89 0.36
CA SER A 153 19.03 18.54 -1.06
C SER A 153 17.88 17.67 -1.57
N THR A 154 17.37 16.78 -0.76
CA THR A 154 16.31 15.82 -1.13
C THR A 154 14.92 16.26 -0.70
N ALA A 155 14.79 17.16 0.27
CA ALA A 155 13.50 17.67 0.75
C ALA A 155 12.69 18.35 -0.36
N ARG A 156 13.35 19.05 -1.29
CA ARG A 156 12.67 19.70 -2.44
C ARG A 156 12.05 18.70 -3.39
N ILE A 157 12.73 17.57 -3.63
CA ILE A 157 12.20 16.48 -4.45
C ILE A 157 11.03 15.83 -3.71
N ALA A 158 11.21 15.55 -2.42
CA ALA A 158 10.21 14.92 -1.57
C ALA A 158 8.89 15.72 -1.50
N GLN A 159 8.95 17.06 -1.52
CA GLN A 159 7.76 17.92 -1.57
C GLN A 159 6.89 17.67 -2.82
N GLY A 160 7.47 17.18 -3.90
CA GLY A 160 6.73 16.76 -5.10
C GLY A 160 5.68 15.68 -4.82
N ALA A 161 5.82 14.92 -3.73
CA ALA A 161 4.86 13.90 -3.31
C ALA A 161 3.45 14.43 -3.00
N GLU A 162 3.30 15.73 -2.79
CA GLU A 162 1.98 16.36 -2.60
C GLU A 162 1.16 16.45 -3.89
N GLY A 163 1.82 16.35 -5.06
CA GLY A 163 1.16 16.47 -6.36
C GLY A 163 1.54 15.42 -7.39
N PHE A 164 2.55 14.60 -7.12
CA PHE A 164 3.05 13.58 -8.05
C PHE A 164 2.71 12.18 -7.57
N CYS A 165 2.47 11.28 -8.55
CA CYS A 165 2.44 9.85 -8.31
C CYS A 165 3.85 9.30 -8.05
N TYR A 166 3.91 8.00 -7.70
CA TYR A 166 5.17 7.32 -7.37
C TYR A 166 6.23 7.37 -8.47
N GLU A 167 5.85 7.12 -9.73
CA GLU A 167 6.82 7.03 -10.84
C GLU A 167 7.59 8.34 -11.12
N PRO A 168 6.96 9.52 -11.19
CA PRO A 168 7.69 10.78 -11.27
C PRO A 168 8.65 11.00 -10.11
N LEU A 169 8.23 10.74 -8.86
CA LEU A 169 9.09 10.86 -7.69
C LEU A 169 10.30 9.93 -7.75
N LEU A 170 10.08 8.67 -8.10
CA LEU A 170 11.15 7.69 -8.32
C LEU A 170 12.15 8.19 -9.37
N GLY A 171 11.62 8.76 -10.47
CA GLY A 171 12.42 9.35 -11.54
C GLY A 171 13.30 10.49 -11.05
N ASP A 172 12.75 11.43 -10.30
CA ASP A 172 13.45 12.62 -9.80
C ASP A 172 14.55 12.24 -8.79
N PHE A 173 14.26 11.36 -7.83
CA PHE A 173 15.27 10.85 -6.91
C PHE A 173 16.37 10.09 -7.66
N SER A 174 16.01 9.22 -8.60
CA SER A 174 16.97 8.46 -9.41
C SER A 174 17.85 9.36 -10.26
N ALA A 175 17.27 10.40 -10.88
CA ALA A 175 18.00 11.36 -11.72
C ALA A 175 19.03 12.16 -10.91
N THR A 176 18.63 12.63 -9.72
CA THR A 176 19.54 13.39 -8.82
C THR A 176 20.71 12.52 -8.37
N MET A 177 20.47 11.27 -8.00
CA MET A 177 21.53 10.30 -7.66
C MET A 177 22.41 10.00 -8.87
N GLN A 178 21.85 9.92 -10.09
CA GLN A 178 22.63 9.67 -11.31
C GLN A 178 23.58 10.83 -11.60
N VAL A 179 23.15 12.08 -11.41
CA VAL A 179 24.01 13.26 -11.54
C VAL A 179 25.13 13.23 -10.50
N TYR A 180 24.81 12.88 -9.25
CA TYR A 180 25.83 12.74 -8.19
C TYR A 180 26.88 11.68 -8.55
N ILE A 181 26.47 10.48 -8.96
CA ILE A 181 27.37 9.40 -9.41
C ILE A 181 28.32 9.89 -10.51
N ALA A 182 27.79 10.55 -11.54
CA ALA A 182 28.57 11.03 -12.68
C ALA A 182 29.61 12.11 -12.32
N THR A 183 29.37 12.87 -11.23
CA THR A 183 30.22 13.99 -10.81
C THR A 183 31.13 13.68 -9.62
N HIS A 184 30.95 12.52 -8.96
CA HIS A 184 31.67 12.15 -7.73
C HIS A 184 32.39 10.80 -7.84
N GLY A 185 32.93 10.47 -9.02
CA GLY A 185 33.79 9.29 -9.18
C GLY A 185 33.05 7.96 -9.16
N GLU A 186 31.86 7.93 -9.75
CA GLU A 186 31.00 6.74 -9.88
C GLU A 186 30.62 6.08 -8.53
N THR A 187 30.39 6.89 -7.50
CA THR A 187 29.96 6.44 -6.18
C THR A 187 28.74 7.22 -5.67
N LEU A 188 28.04 6.67 -4.68
CA LEU A 188 27.04 7.37 -3.87
C LEU A 188 27.57 7.69 -2.46
N ASP A 189 28.86 7.52 -2.21
CA ASP A 189 29.45 7.85 -0.92
C ASP A 189 29.36 9.36 -0.68
N GLY A 190 28.84 9.74 0.48
CA GLY A 190 28.59 11.14 0.82
C GLY A 190 27.28 11.74 0.25
N TYR A 191 26.53 11.00 -0.59
CA TYR A 191 25.20 11.45 -1.00
C TYR A 191 24.22 11.40 0.18
N THR A 192 23.74 12.55 0.58
CA THR A 192 22.81 12.67 1.73
C THR A 192 21.36 12.58 1.25
N ARG A 193 20.56 11.74 1.90
CA ARG A 193 19.17 11.44 1.53
C ARG A 193 18.18 11.84 2.63
N THR A 194 18.09 11.04 3.65
CA THR A 194 17.22 11.25 4.80
C THR A 194 18.02 11.70 6.02
N GLN A 195 17.35 12.33 6.96
CA GLN A 195 17.93 12.65 8.27
C GLN A 195 18.25 11.36 9.04
N PRO A 196 19.35 11.33 9.79
CA PRO A 196 19.61 10.22 10.71
C PRO A 196 18.43 10.02 11.65
N ASN A 197 18.04 8.75 11.86
CA ASN A 197 16.96 8.39 12.78
C ASN A 197 15.58 9.03 12.48
N PHE A 198 15.30 9.44 11.24
CA PHE A 198 14.02 10.07 10.89
C PHE A 198 12.80 9.23 11.29
N MET A 199 12.92 7.90 11.30
CA MET A 199 11.83 7.01 11.74
C MET A 199 11.50 7.14 13.25
N ALA A 200 12.38 7.77 14.05
CA ALA A 200 12.12 8.07 15.45
C ALA A 200 11.42 9.43 15.67
N VAL A 201 11.27 10.24 14.62
CA VAL A 201 10.47 11.48 14.68
C VAL A 201 9.03 11.11 15.07
N PRO A 202 8.44 11.75 16.09
CA PRO A 202 7.19 11.27 16.71
C PRO A 202 6.04 10.99 15.75
N LEU A 203 5.79 11.90 14.77
CA LEU A 203 4.72 11.69 13.79
C LEU A 203 5.05 10.59 12.81
N VAL A 204 6.31 10.48 12.36
CA VAL A 204 6.75 9.36 11.49
C VAL A 204 6.62 8.03 12.22
N LYS A 205 7.09 7.97 13.48
CA LYS A 205 6.98 6.76 14.29
C LYS A 205 5.53 6.35 14.49
N THR A 206 4.64 7.28 14.82
CA THR A 206 3.21 7.01 14.99
C THR A 206 2.60 6.49 13.69
N PHE A 207 2.93 7.10 12.56
CA PHE A 207 2.47 6.65 11.25
C PHE A 207 2.95 5.23 10.96
N LEU A 208 4.25 4.95 11.09
CA LEU A 208 4.84 3.65 10.79
C LEU A 208 4.32 2.54 11.73
N ASP A 209 4.10 2.84 13.00
CA ASP A 209 3.70 1.85 14.01
C ASP A 209 2.18 1.64 14.10
N LYS A 210 1.38 2.63 13.68
CA LYS A 210 -0.08 2.63 13.88
C LYS A 210 -0.85 2.95 12.61
N ASP A 211 -0.69 4.16 12.06
CA ASP A 211 -1.62 4.67 11.06
C ASP A 211 -1.53 3.91 9.73
N SER A 212 -0.37 3.33 9.44
CA SER A 212 -0.11 2.50 8.26
C SER A 212 -0.19 1.00 8.52
N GLN A 213 -0.63 0.55 9.71
CA GLN A 213 -0.69 -0.89 10.02
C GLN A 213 -2.13 -1.41 9.93
N PRO A 214 -2.49 -2.25 8.95
CA PRO A 214 -3.78 -2.91 8.93
C PRO A 214 -3.85 -4.07 9.94
N LEU A 215 -5.06 -4.51 10.25
CA LEU A 215 -5.35 -5.65 11.13
C LEU A 215 -4.90 -5.47 12.60
N GLN A 216 -4.94 -4.25 13.10
CA GLN A 216 -4.61 -3.97 14.52
C GLN A 216 -5.74 -4.36 15.50
N VAL A 217 -6.90 -4.72 14.99
CA VAL A 217 -8.02 -5.25 15.77
C VAL A 217 -8.46 -6.59 15.21
N LYS A 218 -9.14 -7.39 16.01
CA LYS A 218 -9.65 -8.68 15.59
C LYS A 218 -10.63 -8.54 14.42
N VAL A 219 -10.31 -9.18 13.30
CA VAL A 219 -11.18 -9.38 12.14
C VAL A 219 -11.65 -10.82 12.13
N THR A 220 -12.96 -11.05 11.99
CA THR A 220 -13.57 -12.38 12.03
C THR A 220 -13.98 -12.92 10.67
N THR A 221 -14.04 -12.05 9.65
CA THR A 221 -14.30 -12.47 8.26
C THR A 221 -13.05 -13.09 7.64
N PRO A 222 -13.21 -13.99 6.66
CA PRO A 222 -12.10 -14.66 6.01
C PRO A 222 -11.09 -13.70 5.37
N ILE A 223 -9.82 -14.00 5.54
CA ILE A 223 -8.68 -13.28 4.93
C ILE A 223 -7.83 -14.27 4.16
N ILE A 224 -7.58 -13.97 2.89
CA ILE A 224 -6.69 -14.71 2.00
C ILE A 224 -5.56 -13.77 1.57
N ILE A 225 -4.32 -14.21 1.72
CA ILE A 225 -3.13 -13.42 1.36
C ILE A 225 -2.30 -14.17 0.35
N TYR A 226 -1.87 -13.47 -0.70
CA TYR A 226 -0.87 -13.91 -1.68
C TYR A 226 0.41 -13.12 -1.50
N GLN A 227 1.57 -13.81 -1.51
CA GLN A 227 2.86 -13.16 -1.34
C GLN A 227 3.94 -13.80 -2.19
N GLY A 228 4.67 -12.97 -2.95
CA GLY A 228 5.82 -13.40 -3.72
C GLY A 228 7.06 -13.63 -2.86
N LEU A 229 7.77 -14.75 -3.10
CA LEU A 229 9.06 -15.04 -2.44
C LEU A 229 10.19 -14.17 -3.00
N ALA A 230 10.06 -13.72 -4.26
CA ALA A 230 11.01 -12.84 -4.93
C ALA A 230 10.59 -11.35 -4.89
N ASP A 231 9.56 -11.02 -4.11
CA ASP A 231 9.07 -9.64 -3.98
C ASP A 231 10.10 -8.79 -3.22
N SER A 232 10.67 -7.82 -3.90
CA SER A 232 11.64 -6.88 -3.33
C SER A 232 11.02 -5.54 -2.93
N THR A 233 9.78 -5.27 -3.33
CA THR A 233 9.05 -4.05 -2.99
C THR A 233 8.33 -4.19 -1.66
N VAL A 234 7.56 -5.27 -1.50
CA VAL A 234 6.99 -5.71 -0.22
C VAL A 234 7.58 -7.08 0.11
N PRO A 235 8.74 -7.14 0.77
CA PRO A 235 9.38 -8.40 1.10
C PRO A 235 8.47 -9.31 1.95
N LYS A 236 8.56 -10.62 1.70
CA LYS A 236 7.77 -11.63 2.44
C LYS A 236 7.82 -11.42 3.95
N LEU A 237 8.96 -10.98 4.49
CA LEU A 237 9.11 -10.69 5.92
C LEU A 237 8.07 -9.67 6.43
N ALA A 238 7.75 -8.64 5.64
CA ALA A 238 6.75 -7.64 6.04
C ALA A 238 5.36 -8.28 6.17
N THR A 239 5.00 -9.17 5.24
CA THR A 239 3.73 -9.92 5.29
C THR A 239 3.72 -10.96 6.41
N ASP A 240 4.84 -11.64 6.67
CA ASP A 240 4.95 -12.58 7.81
C ASP A 240 4.75 -11.85 9.16
N LEU A 241 5.33 -10.66 9.31
CA LEU A 241 5.12 -9.80 10.49
C LEU A 241 3.66 -9.33 10.60
N LEU A 242 3.03 -8.96 9.48
CA LEU A 242 1.61 -8.60 9.46
C LEU A 242 0.75 -9.76 9.97
N ILE A 243 0.98 -10.97 9.47
CA ILE A 243 0.24 -12.18 9.88
C ILE A 243 0.46 -12.47 11.38
N SER A 244 1.71 -12.38 11.83
CA SER A 244 2.04 -12.56 13.24
C SER A 244 1.30 -11.55 14.14
N ASN A 245 1.37 -10.26 13.80
CA ASN A 245 0.71 -9.18 14.53
C ASN A 245 -0.82 -9.37 14.55
N ALA A 246 -1.43 -9.68 13.40
CA ALA A 246 -2.85 -9.95 13.29
C ALA A 246 -3.29 -11.13 14.17
N THR A 247 -2.45 -12.18 14.25
CA THR A 247 -2.72 -13.35 15.09
C THR A 247 -2.71 -12.99 16.58
N THR A 248 -1.83 -12.10 17.02
CA THR A 248 -1.78 -11.67 18.44
C THR A 248 -3.04 -10.96 18.89
N VAL A 249 -3.75 -10.27 17.99
CA VAL A 249 -5.04 -9.64 18.30
C VAL A 249 -6.24 -10.55 18.01
N GLY A 250 -5.99 -11.82 17.67
CA GLY A 250 -7.02 -12.85 17.48
C GLY A 250 -7.63 -12.91 16.09
N THR A 251 -7.01 -12.28 15.09
CA THR A 251 -7.38 -12.42 13.67
C THR A 251 -6.77 -13.70 13.11
N LYS A 252 -7.58 -14.50 12.40
CA LYS A 252 -7.12 -15.70 11.71
C LYS A 252 -6.95 -15.41 10.20
N ILE A 253 -5.76 -15.68 9.66
CA ILE A 253 -5.54 -15.72 8.23
C ILE A 253 -5.98 -17.09 7.72
N ASN A 254 -6.97 -17.12 6.83
CA ASN A 254 -7.59 -18.35 6.34
C ASN A 254 -6.73 -19.07 5.32
N SER A 255 -6.02 -18.32 4.48
CA SER A 255 -5.08 -18.85 3.49
C SER A 255 -3.91 -17.90 3.30
N TYR A 256 -2.70 -18.44 3.27
CA TYR A 256 -1.47 -17.73 2.95
C TYR A 256 -0.76 -18.47 1.82
N VAL A 257 -0.87 -17.92 0.60
CA VAL A 257 -0.37 -18.52 -0.63
C VAL A 257 0.94 -17.85 -1.00
N THR A 258 1.99 -18.63 -1.15
CA THR A 258 3.31 -18.14 -1.57
C THR A 258 3.78 -18.85 -2.84
N GLY A 259 4.54 -18.12 -3.66
CA GLY A 259 5.15 -18.66 -4.87
C GLY A 259 6.36 -17.84 -5.29
N ASN A 260 7.11 -18.35 -6.26
CA ASN A 260 8.29 -17.64 -6.76
C ASN A 260 7.88 -16.49 -7.70
N TRP A 261 7.18 -15.51 -7.14
CA TRP A 261 6.72 -14.31 -7.81
C TRP A 261 7.46 -13.09 -7.29
N ASP A 262 7.70 -12.12 -8.16
CA ASP A 262 8.02 -10.74 -7.77
C ASP A 262 6.74 -9.97 -7.38
N HIS A 263 6.88 -8.66 -7.10
CA HIS A 263 5.77 -7.81 -6.68
C HIS A 263 4.62 -7.78 -7.70
N GLY A 264 4.92 -7.63 -8.98
CA GLY A 264 3.92 -7.57 -10.04
C GLY A 264 3.33 -8.93 -10.40
N THR A 265 4.18 -9.95 -10.46
CA THR A 265 3.77 -11.31 -10.83
C THR A 265 3.01 -12.01 -9.72
N ALA A 266 3.16 -11.61 -8.46
CA ALA A 266 2.28 -12.07 -7.37
C ALA A 266 0.80 -11.83 -7.69
N MET A 267 0.48 -10.69 -8.34
CA MET A 267 -0.87 -10.38 -8.81
C MET A 267 -1.18 -11.03 -10.15
N SER A 268 -0.34 -10.80 -11.17
CA SER A 268 -0.67 -11.16 -12.56
C SER A 268 -0.74 -12.67 -12.80
N SER A 269 0.07 -13.46 -12.09
CA SER A 269 0.04 -14.93 -12.19
C SER A 269 -1.11 -15.58 -11.41
N ASN A 270 -1.80 -14.85 -10.54
CA ASN A 270 -2.83 -15.41 -9.67
C ASN A 270 -4.24 -14.87 -9.93
N VAL A 271 -4.46 -14.15 -11.02
CA VAL A 271 -5.77 -13.52 -11.29
C VAL A 271 -6.90 -14.56 -11.27
N ASP A 272 -6.72 -15.74 -11.86
CA ASP A 272 -7.76 -16.78 -11.88
C ASP A 272 -8.03 -17.37 -10.50
N ASN A 273 -6.98 -17.59 -9.71
CA ASN A 273 -7.08 -18.04 -8.32
C ASN A 273 -7.81 -17.02 -7.45
N ILE A 274 -7.47 -15.73 -7.61
CA ILE A 274 -8.11 -14.63 -6.90
C ILE A 274 -9.60 -14.55 -7.24
N VAL A 275 -9.98 -14.72 -8.50
CA VAL A 275 -11.40 -14.77 -8.92
C VAL A 275 -12.11 -15.98 -8.32
N ALA A 276 -11.45 -17.14 -8.24
CA ALA A 276 -12.00 -18.35 -7.59
C ALA A 276 -12.20 -18.13 -6.09
N ASP A 277 -11.25 -17.47 -5.42
CA ASP A 277 -11.37 -17.10 -4.00
C ASP A 277 -12.54 -16.14 -3.76
N VAL A 278 -12.69 -15.12 -4.62
CA VAL A 278 -13.85 -14.21 -4.55
C VAL A 278 -15.16 -14.97 -4.70
N LYS A 279 -15.25 -15.92 -5.64
CA LYS A 279 -16.44 -16.79 -5.81
C LYS A 279 -16.70 -17.66 -4.58
N THR A 280 -15.67 -18.10 -3.90
CA THR A 280 -15.78 -18.88 -2.66
C THR A 280 -16.28 -18.02 -1.51
N LEU A 281 -15.73 -16.80 -1.34
CA LEU A 281 -16.14 -15.85 -0.30
C LEU A 281 -17.55 -15.31 -0.53
N MET A 282 -17.91 -15.05 -1.78
CA MET A 282 -19.19 -14.45 -2.18
C MET A 282 -19.66 -15.10 -3.50
N PRO A 283 -20.33 -16.26 -3.45
CA PRO A 283 -20.87 -16.87 -4.66
C PRO A 283 -21.75 -15.92 -5.46
N PRO A 284 -21.60 -15.85 -6.81
CA PRO A 284 -22.49 -15.04 -7.64
C PRO A 284 -23.94 -15.51 -7.49
N GLN A 285 -24.88 -14.57 -7.57
CA GLN A 285 -26.34 -14.83 -7.46
C GLN A 285 -26.97 -14.91 -8.83
#